data_96c6c1d08f3be346f00202de3d856ef4
#
_entry.id   96c6c1d08f3be346f00202de3d856ef4
#
_cell.length_a   1.000
_cell.length_b   1.000
_cell.length_c   1.000
_cell.angle_alpha   90.00
_cell.angle_beta   90.00
_cell.angle_gamma   90.00
#
_symmetry.space_group_name_H-M   'P 1'
#
loop_
_entity.id
_entity.type
_entity.pdbx_description
1 polymer ?
#
loop_
_entity_poly.entity_id
_entity_poly.type
_entity_poly.pdbx_seq_one_letter_code
_entity_poly.pdbx_strand_id
1 'polypeptide(L)'
;EAIRYLVLDKVEVMEWHEDWIVHSAKWETRVPAVIMLREYQKPKSTMRLSKRNIFLRDEYRCQYCGTDVTESTATLDHVHPVSQGGKTTWENSTTACKPCNYRXRKAAHVGKMKPKNQPYKPHFWDLVEKRKKRGFHLGHPSWANYLGV
;
A
#
# COMPACT_ATOMS: atom_id res chain seq x y z
N GLU A 1 -14.69 5.88 -13.97
CA GLU A 1 -15.13 6.81 -12.91
C GLU A 1 -14.83 8.29 -13.20
N ALA A 2 -13.65 8.60 -13.80
CA ALA A 2 -13.28 9.99 -14.11
C ALA A 2 -14.32 10.67 -15.02
N ILE A 3 -14.82 9.96 -16.04
CA ILE A 3 -15.81 10.50 -16.96
C ILE A 3 -17.15 10.76 -16.24
N ARG A 4 -17.51 9.86 -15.32
CA ARG A 4 -18.71 10.04 -14.49
C ARG A 4 -18.64 11.32 -13.65
N TYR A 5 -17.49 11.57 -13.01
CA TYR A 5 -17.32 12.79 -12.22
C TYR A 5 -17.34 14.05 -13.08
N LEU A 6 -16.78 13.98 -14.29
CA LEU A 6 -16.78 15.09 -15.21
C LEU A 6 -18.22 15.46 -15.62
N VAL A 7 -19.04 14.46 -15.91
CA VAL A 7 -20.46 14.66 -16.26
C VAL A 7 -21.23 15.28 -15.09
N LEU A 8 -20.90 14.89 -13.85
CA LEU A 8 -21.53 15.43 -12.64
C LEU A 8 -20.95 16.77 -12.19
N ASP A 9 -20.01 17.32 -12.94
CA ASP A 9 -19.38 18.61 -12.68
C ASP A 9 -18.75 18.71 -11.29
N LYS A 10 -18.21 17.60 -10.80
CA LYS A 10 -17.59 17.54 -9.47
C LYS A 10 -16.07 17.66 -9.49
N VAL A 11 -15.47 17.70 -10.67
CA VAL A 11 -14.01 17.73 -10.82
C VAL A 11 -13.59 18.79 -11.83
N GLU A 12 -12.36 19.22 -11.73
CA GLU A 12 -11.70 20.05 -12.74
C GLU A 12 -10.64 19.19 -13.41
N VAL A 13 -10.52 19.32 -14.72
CA VAL A 13 -9.52 18.58 -15.48
C VAL A 13 -8.21 19.34 -15.48
N MET A 14 -7.15 18.72 -14.97
CA MET A 14 -5.82 19.31 -14.93
C MET A 14 -5.03 19.04 -16.21
N GLU A 15 -5.20 17.84 -16.74
CA GLU A 15 -4.56 17.43 -17.99
C GLU A 15 -5.48 16.44 -18.71
N TRP A 16 -5.42 16.44 -20.04
CA TRP A 16 -6.16 15.53 -20.88
C TRP A 16 -5.22 14.52 -21.53
N HIS A 17 -5.70 13.28 -21.71
CA HIS A 17 -5.02 12.32 -22.58
C HIS A 17 -5.28 12.74 -24.03
N GLU A 18 -4.23 13.07 -24.74
CA GLU A 18 -4.38 13.49 -26.13
C GLU A 18 -4.81 12.34 -27.05
N ASP A 19 -4.34 11.13 -26.71
CA ASP A 19 -4.57 9.96 -27.55
C ASP A 19 -5.77 9.11 -27.13
N TRP A 20 -6.34 9.37 -25.96
CA TRP A 20 -7.45 8.58 -25.43
C TRP A 20 -8.76 9.33 -25.63
N ILE A 21 -9.60 8.76 -26.49
CA ILE A 21 -10.90 9.33 -26.81
C ILE A 21 -11.99 8.31 -26.49
N VAL A 22 -13.02 8.79 -25.80
CA VAL A 22 -14.18 7.96 -25.49
C VAL A 22 -15.29 8.31 -26.49
N HIS A 23 -15.82 7.30 -27.14
CA HIS A 23 -16.88 7.44 -28.14
C HIS A 23 -18.19 6.88 -27.60
N SER A 24 -19.28 7.55 -27.88
CA SER A 24 -20.62 7.04 -27.61
C SER A 24 -21.50 7.32 -28.82
N ALA A 25 -22.71 6.78 -28.82
CA ALA A 25 -23.65 7.00 -29.90
C ALA A 25 -24.02 8.47 -30.08
N LYS A 26 -23.89 9.27 -29.05
CA LYS A 26 -24.32 10.68 -29.05
C LYS A 26 -23.20 11.71 -28.93
N TRP A 27 -22.00 11.31 -28.40
CA TRP A 27 -20.90 12.25 -28.21
C TRP A 27 -19.56 11.53 -28.09
N GLU A 28 -18.53 12.32 -28.20
CA GLU A 28 -17.15 11.88 -28.16
C GLU A 28 -16.37 12.87 -27.30
N THR A 29 -15.50 12.37 -26.42
CA THR A 29 -14.70 13.23 -25.55
C THR A 29 -13.35 12.58 -25.22
N ARG A 30 -12.39 13.41 -24.89
CA ARG A 30 -11.08 12.94 -24.45
C ARG A 30 -11.16 12.43 -23.01
N VAL A 31 -10.36 11.41 -22.71
CA VAL A 31 -10.28 10.89 -21.35
C VAL A 31 -9.33 11.80 -20.57
N PRO A 32 -9.74 12.38 -19.44
CA PRO A 32 -8.83 13.23 -18.67
C PRO A 32 -7.70 12.41 -18.05
N ALA A 33 -6.47 12.88 -18.21
CA ALA A 33 -5.29 12.23 -17.62
C ALA A 33 -5.17 12.55 -16.13
N VAL A 34 -5.51 13.79 -15.77
CA VAL A 34 -5.46 14.25 -14.36
C VAL A 34 -6.73 15.04 -14.08
N ILE A 35 -7.39 14.71 -13.00
CA ILE A 35 -8.57 15.46 -12.54
C ILE A 35 -8.33 15.90 -11.10
N MET A 36 -8.95 17.00 -10.73
CA MET A 36 -8.93 17.52 -9.37
C MET A 36 -10.37 17.72 -8.89
N LEU A 37 -10.68 17.17 -7.74
CA LEU A 37 -12.02 17.34 -7.17
C LEU A 37 -12.24 18.80 -6.77
N ARG A 38 -13.35 19.37 -7.18
CA ARG A 38 -13.72 20.74 -6.79
C ARG A 38 -13.95 20.84 -5.29
N GLU A 39 -14.45 19.77 -4.69
CA GLU A 39 -14.59 19.67 -3.24
C GLU A 39 -13.60 18.62 -2.73
N TYR A 40 -12.63 19.07 -1.95
CA TYR A 40 -11.64 18.17 -1.38
C TYR A 40 -12.32 17.28 -0.36
N GLN A 41 -12.47 16.01 -0.70
CA GLN A 41 -12.92 15.00 0.24
C GLN A 41 -11.68 14.35 0.83
N LYS A 42 -11.40 14.65 2.09
CA LYS A 42 -10.31 13.99 2.80
C LYS A 42 -10.44 12.48 2.61
N PRO A 43 -9.49 11.84 1.96
CA PRO A 43 -9.59 10.38 1.84
C PRO A 43 -9.67 9.81 3.25
N LYS A 44 -10.68 8.97 3.47
CA LYS A 44 -10.77 8.23 4.73
C LYS A 44 -9.49 7.41 4.82
N SER A 45 -8.57 7.83 5.66
CA SER A 45 -7.23 7.27 5.76
C SER A 45 -7.20 5.93 6.52
N THR A 46 -8.29 5.17 6.45
CA THR A 46 -8.30 3.84 7.03
C THR A 46 -7.66 2.89 6.02
N MET A 47 -6.36 2.80 6.13
CA MET A 47 -5.64 1.80 5.36
C MET A 47 -6.03 0.41 5.81
N ARG A 48 -6.45 -0.40 4.86
CA ARG A 48 -6.83 -1.78 5.13
C ARG A 48 -5.62 -2.56 5.63
N LEU A 49 -5.76 -3.20 6.77
CA LEU A 49 -4.76 -4.13 7.28
C LEU A 49 -4.75 -5.37 6.38
N SER A 50 -3.62 -5.65 5.77
CA SER A 50 -3.45 -6.83 4.93
C SER A 50 -1.99 -7.27 4.98
N LYS A 51 -1.74 -8.55 4.67
CA LYS A 51 -0.38 -9.09 4.61
C LYS A 51 0.49 -8.25 3.67
N ARG A 52 -0.04 -7.95 2.48
CA ARG A 52 0.68 -7.19 1.45
C ARG A 52 1.08 -5.80 1.96
N ASN A 53 0.17 -5.12 2.65
CA ASN A 53 0.46 -3.78 3.19
C ASN A 53 1.46 -3.83 4.34
N ILE A 54 1.45 -4.91 5.14
CA ILE A 54 2.46 -5.12 6.18
C ILE A 54 3.82 -5.38 5.54
N PHE A 55 3.88 -6.23 4.51
CA PHE A 55 5.13 -6.49 3.79
C PHE A 55 5.67 -5.21 3.17
N LEU A 56 4.79 -4.39 2.58
CA LEU A 56 5.17 -3.11 1.99
C LEU A 56 5.68 -2.13 3.07
N ARG A 57 4.99 -2.04 4.22
CA ARG A 57 5.43 -1.19 5.34
C ARG A 57 6.86 -1.55 5.75
N ASP A 58 7.15 -2.84 5.81
CA ASP A 58 8.45 -3.37 6.24
C ASP A 58 9.45 -3.46 5.08
N GLU A 59 9.09 -2.88 3.93
CA GLU A 59 9.92 -2.80 2.72
C GLU A 59 10.36 -4.18 2.22
N TYR A 60 9.51 -5.20 2.44
CA TYR A 60 9.80 -6.59 2.07
C TYR A 60 11.14 -7.06 2.65
N ARG A 61 11.35 -6.72 3.92
CA ARG A 61 12.52 -7.20 4.67
C ARG A 61 12.07 -7.92 5.93
N CYS A 62 12.73 -9.02 6.21
CA CYS A 62 12.51 -9.73 7.47
C CYS A 62 12.90 -8.83 8.64
N GLN A 63 11.97 -8.55 9.54
CA GLN A 63 12.22 -7.63 10.65
C GLN A 63 13.08 -8.26 11.77
N TYR A 64 13.45 -9.53 11.63
CA TYR A 64 14.32 -10.22 12.58
C TYR A 64 15.75 -10.31 12.09
N CYS A 65 15.98 -10.85 10.89
CA CYS A 65 17.34 -11.00 10.37
C CYS A 65 17.74 -9.96 9.32
N GLY A 66 16.78 -9.23 8.75
CA GLY A 66 17.06 -8.20 7.76
C GLY A 66 17.13 -8.69 6.32
N THR A 67 16.98 -10.00 6.09
CA THR A 67 17.03 -10.57 4.73
C THR A 67 15.87 -10.06 3.90
N ASP A 68 16.14 -9.76 2.63
CA ASP A 68 15.08 -9.39 1.68
C ASP A 68 14.16 -10.59 1.41
N VAL A 69 12.88 -10.33 1.32
CA VAL A 69 11.87 -11.36 1.04
C VAL A 69 10.99 -10.89 -0.13
N THR A 70 10.38 -11.85 -0.78
CA THR A 70 9.42 -11.60 -1.85
C THR A 70 8.02 -11.91 -1.33
N GLU A 71 7.00 -11.62 -2.15
CA GLU A 71 5.63 -11.94 -1.78
C GLU A 71 5.43 -13.45 -1.50
N SER A 72 6.20 -14.31 -2.17
CA SER A 72 6.12 -15.77 -2.00
C SER A 72 6.94 -16.30 -0.81
N THR A 73 7.98 -15.59 -0.40
CA THR A 73 8.85 -16.02 0.70
C THR A 73 8.58 -15.30 2.01
N ALA A 74 7.87 -14.17 1.96
CA ALA A 74 7.49 -13.42 3.14
C ALA A 74 6.39 -14.15 3.91
N THR A 75 6.45 -14.07 5.22
CA THR A 75 5.41 -14.58 6.11
C THR A 75 5.00 -13.48 7.09
N LEU A 76 3.75 -13.55 7.53
CA LEU A 76 3.25 -12.67 8.58
C LEU A 76 3.54 -13.33 9.93
N ASP A 77 4.20 -12.60 10.80
CA ASP A 77 4.44 -13.06 12.16
C ASP A 77 3.76 -12.13 13.16
N HIS A 78 3.35 -12.67 14.31
CA HIS A 78 2.73 -11.91 15.39
C HIS A 78 3.75 -11.77 16.53
N VAL A 79 4.13 -10.54 16.86
CA VAL A 79 5.08 -10.26 17.92
C VAL A 79 4.57 -10.81 19.26
N HIS A 80 3.28 -10.57 19.56
CA HIS A 80 2.61 -11.26 20.66
C HIS A 80 1.81 -12.41 20.03
N PRO A 81 2.16 -13.67 20.36
CA PRO A 81 1.56 -14.81 19.67
C PRO A 81 0.04 -14.90 19.82
N VAL A 82 -0.62 -15.34 18.76
CA VAL A 82 -2.07 -15.57 18.76
C VAL A 82 -2.45 -16.60 19.84
N SER A 83 -1.61 -17.62 20.06
CA SER A 83 -1.82 -18.62 21.09
C SER A 83 -1.80 -18.05 22.51
N GLN A 84 -1.27 -16.83 22.67
CA GLN A 84 -1.23 -16.13 23.96
C GLN A 84 -2.17 -14.92 23.97
N GLY A 85 -3.14 -14.87 23.05
CA GLY A 85 -4.12 -13.80 22.98
C GLY A 85 -3.77 -12.65 22.07
N GLY A 86 -2.66 -12.75 21.32
CA GLY A 86 -2.27 -11.71 20.38
C GLY A 86 -3.25 -11.59 19.22
N LYS A 87 -3.53 -10.35 18.82
CA LYS A 87 -4.45 -10.06 17.72
C LYS A 87 -3.69 -9.62 16.49
N THR A 88 -4.30 -9.81 15.33
CA THR A 88 -3.74 -9.32 14.07
C THR A 88 -4.04 -7.83 13.96
N THR A 89 -3.05 -7.01 14.31
CA THR A 89 -3.12 -5.55 14.22
C THR A 89 -1.85 -5.04 13.58
N TRP A 90 -1.86 -3.77 13.19
CA TRP A 90 -0.67 -3.12 12.62
C TRP A 90 0.51 -3.17 13.59
N GLU A 91 0.23 -3.00 14.88
CA GLU A 91 1.24 -2.90 15.93
C GLU A 91 1.71 -4.26 16.45
N ASN A 92 1.00 -5.33 16.06
CA ASN A 92 1.36 -6.69 16.49
C ASN A 92 1.80 -7.59 15.34
N SER A 93 1.75 -7.10 14.11
CA SER A 93 2.07 -7.93 12.92
C SER A 93 3.32 -7.41 12.24
N THR A 94 4.20 -8.30 11.83
CA THR A 94 5.46 -7.93 11.21
C THR A 94 5.86 -8.93 10.13
N THR A 95 6.74 -8.48 9.23
CA THR A 95 7.24 -9.32 8.15
C THR A 95 8.38 -10.18 8.64
N ALA A 96 8.32 -11.47 8.35
CA ALA A 96 9.38 -12.42 8.68
C ALA A 96 9.66 -13.34 7.50
N CYS A 97 10.91 -13.77 7.37
CA CYS A 97 11.22 -14.87 6.45
C CYS A 97 10.78 -16.19 7.10
N LYS A 98 10.60 -17.23 6.28
CA LYS A 98 10.15 -18.53 6.79
C LYS A 98 11.03 -19.08 7.93
N PRO A 99 12.39 -19.05 7.81
CA PRO A 99 13.23 -19.53 8.90
C PRO A 99 13.04 -18.77 10.23
N CYS A 100 12.94 -17.44 10.19
CA CYS A 100 12.75 -16.65 11.42
C CYS A 100 11.36 -16.88 12.02
N ASN A 101 10.33 -16.93 11.19
CA ASN A 101 8.97 -17.20 11.65
C ASN A 101 8.89 -18.60 12.31
N TYR A 102 9.55 -19.59 11.74
CA TYR A 102 9.63 -20.92 12.31
C TYR A 102 10.35 -20.89 13.67
N ARG A 103 11.42 -20.29 13.70
CA ARG A 103 12.13 -20.13 14.98
C ARG A 103 11.25 -19.49 16.04
N UNK A 104 10.58 -18.36 15.67
CA UNK A 104 9.80 -17.68 16.46
C UNK A 104 8.82 -18.45 17.09
N ARG A 105 8.25 -19.36 16.41
CA ARG A 105 7.27 -20.30 16.96
C ARG A 105 7.87 -21.21 18.03
N LYS A 106 9.08 -21.70 17.78
CA LYS A 106 9.77 -22.55 18.74
C LYS A 106 10.27 -21.77 19.96
N ALA A 107 10.62 -20.51 19.76
CA ALA A 107 11.14 -19.68 20.83
C ALA A 107 10.06 -19.04 21.71
N ALA A 108 8.80 -19.39 21.48
CA ALA A 108 7.68 -18.83 22.24
C ALA A 108 7.79 -19.11 23.75
N HIS A 109 8.63 -20.06 24.12
CA HIS A 109 8.82 -20.44 25.52
C HIS A 109 10.19 -20.04 26.10
N VAL A 110 11.16 -19.69 25.25
CA VAL A 110 12.52 -19.41 25.71
C VAL A 110 13.10 -18.19 24.93
N GLY A 111 12.96 -17.02 25.49
CA GLY A 111 13.59 -15.81 24.95
C GLY A 111 13.10 -15.43 23.57
N LYS A 112 12.01 -14.70 23.52
CA LYS A 112 11.41 -14.22 22.28
C LYS A 112 12.40 -13.40 21.44
N MET A 113 12.56 -13.78 20.17
CA MET A 113 13.22 -12.91 19.22
C MET A 113 12.36 -11.65 19.07
N LYS A 114 12.99 -10.50 19.21
CA LYS A 114 12.30 -9.23 19.02
C LYS A 114 12.58 -8.72 17.61
N PRO A 115 11.57 -8.14 16.95
CA PRO A 115 11.84 -7.50 15.66
C PRO A 115 12.76 -6.29 15.85
N LYS A 116 13.61 -6.02 14.88
CA LYS A 116 14.54 -4.87 14.90
C LYS A 116 13.79 -3.55 15.04
N ASN A 117 12.66 -3.45 14.39
CA ASN A 117 11.79 -2.27 14.47
C ASN A 117 10.45 -2.68 15.04
N GLN A 118 9.94 -1.89 15.99
CA GLN A 118 8.60 -2.13 16.54
C GLN A 118 7.57 -1.94 15.43
N PRO A 119 6.66 -2.90 15.27
CA PRO A 119 5.58 -2.72 14.26
C PRO A 119 4.74 -1.49 14.61
N TYR A 120 4.30 -0.78 13.57
CA TYR A 120 3.54 0.45 13.73
C TYR A 120 2.45 0.53 12.66
N LYS A 121 1.47 1.38 12.89
CA LYS A 121 0.44 1.68 11.91
C LYS A 121 0.99 2.75 10.97
N PRO A 122 1.22 2.44 9.69
CA PRO A 122 1.83 3.41 8.77
C PRO A 122 0.83 4.50 8.38
N HIS A 123 1.36 5.65 8.02
CA HIS A 123 0.56 6.67 7.40
C HIS A 123 0.30 6.28 5.93
N PHE A 124 -0.83 6.68 5.40
CA PHE A 124 -1.19 6.34 4.01
C PHE A 124 -0.07 6.72 3.03
N TRP A 125 0.47 7.93 3.17
CA TRP A 125 1.49 8.41 2.24
C TRP A 125 2.81 7.66 2.36
N ASP A 126 3.14 7.12 3.53
CA ASP A 126 4.34 6.29 3.69
C ASP A 126 4.26 5.03 2.83
N LEU A 127 3.09 4.39 2.79
CA LEU A 127 2.90 3.21 1.96
C LEU A 127 2.89 3.57 0.47
N VAL A 128 2.32 4.72 0.11
CA VAL A 128 2.35 5.19 -1.28
C VAL A 128 3.80 5.37 -1.74
N GLU A 129 4.63 6.03 -0.93
CA GLU A 129 6.05 6.21 -1.24
C GLU A 129 6.79 4.89 -1.40
N LYS A 130 6.58 3.97 -0.46
CA LYS A 130 7.24 2.66 -0.51
C LYS A 130 6.80 1.86 -1.73
N ARG A 131 5.54 2.00 -2.13
CA ARG A 131 5.02 1.36 -3.34
C ARG A 131 5.70 1.92 -4.60
N LYS A 132 5.88 3.25 -4.66
CA LYS A 132 6.57 3.91 -5.76
C LYS A 132 8.02 3.41 -5.87
N LYS A 133 8.74 3.36 -4.75
CA LYS A 133 10.13 2.90 -4.71
C LYS A 133 10.29 1.47 -5.25
N ARG A 134 9.27 0.65 -5.14
CA ARG A 134 9.30 -0.73 -5.65
C ARG A 134 8.86 -0.83 -7.12
N GLY A 135 8.72 0.30 -7.81
CA GLY A 135 8.39 0.30 -9.23
C GLY A 135 6.91 0.11 -9.54
N PHE A 136 6.04 0.49 -8.62
CA PHE A 136 4.61 0.46 -8.90
C PHE A 136 4.31 1.50 -9.99
N HIS A 137 3.85 1.02 -11.14
CA HIS A 137 3.50 1.90 -12.25
C HIS A 137 2.16 2.57 -11.99
N LEU A 138 2.17 3.87 -12.01
CA LEU A 138 1.01 4.69 -11.69
C LEU A 138 0.16 5.02 -12.93
N GLY A 139 0.30 4.25 -13.98
CA GLY A 139 -0.46 4.46 -15.19
C GLY A 139 0.23 5.47 -16.12
N HIS A 140 -0.41 6.58 -16.38
CA HIS A 140 0.11 7.55 -17.34
C HIS A 140 1.32 8.33 -16.77
N PRO A 141 2.38 8.57 -17.59
CA PRO A 141 3.57 9.31 -17.13
C PRO A 141 3.29 10.69 -16.54
N SER A 142 2.25 11.38 -16.99
CA SER A 142 1.91 12.71 -16.47
C SER A 142 1.59 12.70 -14.97
N TRP A 143 1.19 11.55 -14.42
CA TRP A 143 0.87 11.44 -13.00
C TRP A 143 2.10 11.59 -12.11
N ALA A 144 3.31 11.35 -12.64
CA ALA A 144 4.54 11.48 -11.86
C ALA A 144 4.71 12.89 -11.30
N ASN A 145 4.32 13.91 -12.08
CA ASN A 145 4.44 15.32 -11.66
C ASN A 145 3.57 15.65 -10.44
N TYR A 146 2.47 14.93 -10.26
CA TYR A 146 1.52 15.19 -9.18
C TYR A 146 1.74 14.28 -7.97
N LEU A 147 2.56 13.24 -8.13
CA LEU A 147 2.79 12.24 -7.09
C LEU A 147 4.20 12.31 -6.50
N GLY A 148 4.98 13.30 -6.89
CA GLY A 148 6.32 13.52 -6.35
C GLY A 148 7.33 12.43 -6.70
N VAL A 149 7.22 11.87 -7.87
CA VAL A 149 8.15 10.82 -8.34
C VAL A 149 9.26 11.42 -9.18
#